data_802850630f2e2783fc3d876112b2344f
#
_entry.id   802850630f2e2783fc3d876112b2344f
#
_cell.length_a   1.000
_cell.length_b   1.000
_cell.length_c   1.000
_cell.angle_alpha   90.00
_cell.angle_beta   90.00
_cell.angle_gamma   90.00
#
_symmetry.space_group_name_H-M   'P 1'
#
loop_
_entity.id
_entity.type
_entity.pdbx_description
1 polymer ?
#
loop_
_entity_poly.entity_id
_entity_poly.type
_entity_poly.pdbx_seq_one_letter_code
_entity_poly.pdbx_strand_id
1 'polypeptide(L)'
;MHQWQPQAYEYLLKQDYASAASLYEQAIADAPEDVINYFYLGLLQLLQGQEADAQFTWMVCINDEADFDQIENWTSQLVEILFIESQRQIANRDYETSWLICQHIHEIDRSNLDNSLTLVWLSIQLQTLDEESDVLIEVIESLTEIDVSESAAFSRELLWLVQGELARYEPYPRLVEFTQACLTFVQEPKAFVANLSKRSLELAYHQQRDELAIALLEICLTLLPEEISVLECLSSIYLRINKHDQALETAKRCFQLSQGLAHNFYPNYLMLRALLSKGGDWQESMSVFATQQALLSNLIKENPTTLSPAIIRSLYIVNYFAPYINDQAKLNRTQQNQIAALSQANLNYDLSAQMARFQQRISGRARNQSQKLKIGYISRCMATHSIGWLARWLITHRDRQQFEVYGYFLGYRSYPDPLQEWYTTQMDHVYRAGIDGSDDASVVANKIYQDQIDILIDLDSITSDLGCAVMALKPAPIQVSWLGCDASGLPTIDYFI
;
A
#
# COMPACT_ATOMS: atom_id res chain seq x y z
N MET A 1 24.22 -33.13 -4.33
CA MET A 1 23.89 -32.67 -2.95
C MET A 1 25.03 -33.12 -2.05
N HIS A 2 25.90 -32.22 -1.69
CA HIS A 2 26.92 -32.45 -0.67
C HIS A 2 26.23 -32.52 0.68
N GLN A 3 26.41 -33.61 1.43
CA GLN A 3 25.80 -33.81 2.72
C GLN A 3 26.81 -33.57 3.83
N TRP A 4 26.40 -32.89 4.87
CA TRP A 4 27.14 -32.82 6.12
C TRP A 4 27.52 -34.23 6.61
N GLN A 5 28.71 -34.35 7.25
CA GLN A 5 28.97 -35.54 8.05
C GLN A 5 27.88 -35.65 9.14
N PRO A 6 27.21 -36.81 9.32
CA PRO A 6 26.03 -36.90 10.17
C PRO A 6 26.25 -36.39 11.61
N GLN A 7 27.39 -36.66 12.19
CA GLN A 7 27.73 -36.21 13.55
C GLN A 7 28.00 -34.69 13.60
N ALA A 8 28.67 -34.13 12.58
CA ALA A 8 28.90 -32.69 12.49
C ALA A 8 27.59 -31.91 12.32
N TYR A 9 26.61 -32.48 11.56
CA TYR A 9 25.30 -31.89 11.42
C TYR A 9 24.51 -31.87 12.74
N GLU A 10 24.63 -32.92 13.58
CA GLU A 10 24.03 -32.91 14.91
C GLU A 10 24.61 -31.80 15.80
N TYR A 11 25.93 -31.55 15.73
CA TYR A 11 26.56 -30.43 16.43
C TYR A 11 26.12 -29.07 15.87
N LEU A 12 26.03 -28.94 14.54
CA LEU A 12 25.50 -27.71 13.89
C LEU A 12 24.12 -27.36 14.43
N LEU A 13 23.19 -28.34 14.50
CA LEU A 13 21.82 -28.11 15.00
C LEU A 13 21.78 -27.70 16.49
N LYS A 14 22.80 -28.08 17.26
CA LYS A 14 22.97 -27.68 18.67
C LYS A 14 23.76 -26.39 18.83
N GLN A 15 24.20 -25.77 17.74
CA GLN A 15 25.07 -24.59 17.70
C GLN A 15 26.45 -24.85 18.35
N ASP A 16 26.87 -26.12 18.45
CA ASP A 16 28.19 -26.52 18.91
C ASP A 16 29.17 -26.56 17.72
N TYR A 17 29.44 -25.37 17.18
CA TYR A 17 30.26 -25.20 15.97
C TYR A 17 31.69 -25.65 16.17
N ALA A 18 32.25 -25.55 17.40
CA ALA A 18 33.59 -25.96 17.71
C ALA A 18 33.76 -27.49 17.61
N SER A 19 32.81 -28.26 18.17
CA SER A 19 32.82 -29.72 18.06
C SER A 19 32.64 -30.20 16.62
N ALA A 20 31.77 -29.49 15.83
CA ALA A 20 31.58 -29.76 14.41
C ALA A 20 32.88 -29.47 13.61
N ALA A 21 33.58 -28.37 13.88
CA ALA A 21 34.82 -27.97 13.21
C ALA A 21 35.94 -29.02 13.47
N SER A 22 36.09 -29.50 14.70
CA SER A 22 37.09 -30.50 15.02
C SER A 22 36.94 -31.82 14.24
N LEU A 23 35.70 -32.20 13.86
CA LEU A 23 35.48 -33.35 12.99
C LEU A 23 35.99 -33.12 11.56
N TYR A 24 35.84 -31.91 11.03
CA TYR A 24 36.37 -31.57 9.71
C TYR A 24 37.88 -31.34 9.71
N GLU A 25 38.47 -30.81 10.80
CA GLU A 25 39.92 -30.74 10.99
C GLU A 25 40.55 -32.15 10.92
N GLN A 26 39.90 -33.13 11.58
CA GLN A 26 40.36 -34.52 11.52
C GLN A 26 40.16 -35.11 10.11
N ALA A 27 39.04 -34.85 9.45
CA ALA A 27 38.80 -35.34 8.11
C ALA A 27 39.82 -34.78 7.11
N ILE A 28 40.23 -33.52 7.25
CA ILE A 28 41.30 -32.91 6.43
C ILE A 28 42.66 -33.56 6.72
N ALA A 29 42.95 -33.89 7.98
CA ALA A 29 44.20 -34.59 8.32
C ALA A 29 44.27 -36.01 7.73
N ASP A 30 43.12 -36.69 7.61
CA ASP A 30 42.98 -38.04 7.03
C ASP A 30 42.93 -38.04 5.48
N ALA A 31 42.34 -37.02 4.88
CA ALA A 31 42.14 -36.88 3.42
C ALA A 31 42.32 -35.38 3.01
N PRO A 32 43.53 -34.85 2.93
CA PRO A 32 43.80 -33.45 2.62
C PRO A 32 43.43 -33.04 1.18
N GLU A 33 43.23 -33.99 0.27
CA GLU A 33 42.80 -33.78 -1.10
C GLU A 33 41.27 -33.56 -1.23
N ASP A 34 40.48 -33.84 -0.22
CA ASP A 34 39.03 -33.66 -0.24
C ASP A 34 38.66 -32.23 0.15
N VAL A 35 38.50 -31.39 -0.88
CA VAL A 35 38.23 -29.95 -0.74
C VAL A 35 36.91 -29.64 0.00
N ILE A 36 35.93 -30.55 -0.04
CA ILE A 36 34.64 -30.40 0.63
C ILE A 36 34.80 -30.22 2.13
N ASN A 37 35.76 -30.90 2.74
CA ASN A 37 36.03 -30.78 4.18
C ASN A 37 36.47 -29.37 4.58
N TYR A 38 37.25 -28.70 3.70
CA TYR A 38 37.64 -27.29 3.89
C TYR A 38 36.46 -26.33 3.78
N PHE A 39 35.50 -26.62 2.88
CA PHE A 39 34.31 -25.76 2.72
C PHE A 39 33.46 -25.77 4.00
N TYR A 40 33.22 -26.95 4.56
CA TYR A 40 32.47 -27.06 5.81
C TYR A 40 33.25 -26.53 7.00
N LEU A 41 34.58 -26.75 7.08
CA LEU A 41 35.42 -26.19 8.13
C LEU A 41 35.35 -24.65 8.11
N GLY A 42 35.59 -24.04 6.95
CA GLY A 42 35.52 -22.58 6.82
C GLY A 42 34.12 -22.03 7.15
N LEU A 43 33.03 -22.70 6.74
CA LEU A 43 31.69 -22.30 7.16
C LEU A 43 31.51 -22.36 8.68
N LEU A 44 32.02 -23.40 9.35
CA LEU A 44 31.95 -23.53 10.82
C LEU A 44 32.81 -22.48 11.55
N GLN A 45 33.96 -22.11 10.98
CA GLN A 45 34.80 -20.99 11.47
C GLN A 45 34.04 -19.66 11.33
N LEU A 46 33.37 -19.42 10.17
CA LEU A 46 32.55 -18.24 9.96
C LEU A 46 31.41 -18.15 11.01
N LEU A 47 30.70 -19.25 11.27
CA LEU A 47 29.65 -19.32 12.28
C LEU A 47 30.16 -19.12 13.72
N GLN A 48 31.46 -19.30 13.96
CA GLN A 48 32.11 -18.97 15.21
C GLN A 48 32.64 -17.53 15.30
N GLY A 49 32.42 -16.71 14.24
CA GLY A 49 32.92 -15.35 14.14
C GLY A 49 34.42 -15.28 13.78
N GLN A 50 35.00 -16.37 13.28
CA GLN A 50 36.39 -16.46 12.84
C GLN A 50 36.51 -16.22 11.33
N GLU A 51 36.10 -15.05 10.88
CA GLU A 51 35.96 -14.72 9.46
C GLU A 51 37.28 -14.84 8.68
N ALA A 52 38.38 -14.32 9.23
CA ALA A 52 39.69 -14.40 8.59
C ALA A 52 40.20 -15.86 8.44
N ASP A 53 39.92 -16.71 9.46
CA ASP A 53 40.27 -18.12 9.41
C ASP A 53 39.44 -18.87 8.38
N ALA A 54 38.13 -18.55 8.25
CA ALA A 54 37.25 -19.10 7.25
C ALA A 54 37.74 -18.80 5.83
N GLN A 55 38.02 -17.52 5.54
CA GLN A 55 38.56 -17.10 4.24
C GLN A 55 39.86 -17.79 3.92
N PHE A 56 40.80 -17.87 4.91
CA PHE A 56 42.04 -18.56 4.70
C PHE A 56 41.85 -20.06 4.43
N THR A 57 40.93 -20.73 5.13
CA THR A 57 40.60 -22.14 4.95
C THR A 57 40.07 -22.41 3.55
N TRP A 58 39.19 -21.55 3.02
CA TRP A 58 38.67 -21.67 1.64
C TRP A 58 39.74 -21.40 0.58
N MET A 59 40.65 -20.46 0.83
CA MET A 59 41.73 -20.14 -0.12
C MET A 59 42.79 -21.25 -0.20
N VAL A 60 43.10 -21.95 0.92
CA VAL A 60 44.14 -22.98 0.94
C VAL A 60 43.78 -24.20 0.07
N CYS A 61 42.50 -24.52 -0.07
CA CYS A 61 42.10 -25.66 -0.88
C CYS A 61 42.09 -25.35 -2.41
N ILE A 62 42.09 -24.07 -2.80
CA ILE A 62 42.19 -23.61 -4.16
C ILE A 62 43.68 -23.39 -4.47
N ASN A 63 44.40 -24.46 -4.82
CA ASN A 63 45.86 -24.39 -5.05
C ASN A 63 46.18 -23.94 -6.48
N ASP A 64 47.43 -23.44 -6.69
CA ASP A 64 47.94 -22.94 -7.96
C ASP A 64 48.03 -24.01 -9.06
N GLU A 65 47.81 -25.29 -8.78
CA GLU A 65 47.89 -26.43 -9.71
C GLU A 65 46.51 -26.81 -10.28
N ALA A 66 45.39 -26.26 -9.76
CA ALA A 66 44.03 -26.52 -10.25
C ALA A 66 43.81 -25.86 -11.63
N ASP A 67 43.18 -26.57 -12.55
CA ASP A 67 42.74 -26.00 -13.80
C ASP A 67 41.45 -25.12 -13.61
N PHE A 68 41.13 -24.33 -14.65
CA PHE A 68 40.00 -23.40 -14.58
C PHE A 68 38.68 -24.11 -14.29
N ASP A 69 38.44 -25.26 -14.92
CA ASP A 69 37.17 -26.02 -14.75
C ASP A 69 37.03 -26.58 -13.31
N GLN A 70 38.16 -26.96 -12.70
CA GLN A 70 38.19 -27.40 -11.31
C GLN A 70 37.87 -26.25 -10.33
N ILE A 71 38.48 -25.09 -10.56
CA ILE A 71 38.23 -23.90 -9.74
C ILE A 71 36.76 -23.49 -9.82
N GLU A 72 36.19 -23.44 -11.03
CA GLU A 72 34.78 -23.13 -11.24
C GLU A 72 33.84 -24.11 -10.50
N ASN A 73 34.15 -25.42 -10.63
CA ASN A 73 33.38 -26.45 -9.92
C ASN A 73 33.46 -26.32 -8.39
N TRP A 74 34.65 -26.06 -7.83
CA TRP A 74 34.84 -25.87 -6.39
C TRP A 74 34.14 -24.59 -5.88
N THR A 75 34.25 -23.52 -6.64
CA THR A 75 33.55 -22.25 -6.35
C THR A 75 32.03 -22.47 -6.29
N SER A 76 31.46 -23.16 -7.28
CA SER A 76 30.04 -23.46 -7.33
C SER A 76 29.60 -24.34 -6.15
N GLN A 77 30.42 -25.31 -5.73
CA GLN A 77 30.12 -26.16 -4.57
C GLN A 77 30.18 -25.37 -3.25
N LEU A 78 31.16 -24.51 -3.08
CA LEU A 78 31.26 -23.64 -1.91
C LEU A 78 30.06 -22.70 -1.81
N VAL A 79 29.70 -22.06 -2.92
CA VAL A 79 28.53 -21.18 -2.99
C VAL A 79 27.25 -21.94 -2.63
N GLU A 80 27.06 -23.17 -3.13
CA GLU A 80 25.88 -23.99 -2.79
C GLU A 80 25.82 -24.28 -1.28
N ILE A 81 26.94 -24.67 -0.66
CA ILE A 81 27.02 -24.97 0.79
C ILE A 81 26.70 -23.72 1.61
N LEU A 82 27.30 -22.59 1.28
CA LEU A 82 27.04 -21.31 1.96
C LEU A 82 25.60 -20.85 1.79
N PHE A 83 25.04 -20.97 0.58
CA PHE A 83 23.67 -20.59 0.32
C PHE A 83 22.66 -21.42 1.11
N ILE A 84 22.83 -22.74 1.19
CA ILE A 84 21.98 -23.62 2.00
C ILE A 84 22.00 -23.18 3.46
N GLU A 85 23.18 -22.86 4.00
CA GLU A 85 23.29 -22.41 5.39
C GLU A 85 22.68 -21.02 5.58
N SER A 86 22.83 -20.07 4.65
CA SER A 86 22.19 -18.76 4.73
C SER A 86 20.66 -18.90 4.80
N GLN A 87 20.07 -19.78 3.99
CA GLN A 87 18.62 -20.07 4.02
C GLN A 87 18.19 -20.66 5.36
N ARG A 88 19.02 -21.53 5.96
CA ARG A 88 18.76 -22.08 7.31
C ARG A 88 18.76 -20.98 8.37
N GLN A 89 19.70 -20.02 8.29
CA GLN A 89 19.76 -18.87 9.20
C GLN A 89 18.54 -17.94 9.02
N ILE A 90 18.10 -17.71 7.78
CA ILE A 90 16.85 -16.98 7.49
C ILE A 90 15.65 -17.67 8.17
N ALA A 91 15.54 -19.00 8.05
CA ALA A 91 14.46 -19.76 8.66
C ALA A 91 14.48 -19.66 10.21
N ASN A 92 15.65 -19.54 10.80
CA ASN A 92 15.87 -19.32 12.24
C ASN A 92 15.71 -17.84 12.64
N ARG A 93 15.49 -16.91 11.69
CA ARG A 93 15.44 -15.46 11.87
C ARG A 93 16.77 -14.84 12.35
N ASP A 94 17.87 -15.50 12.12
CA ASP A 94 19.20 -14.96 12.32
C ASP A 94 19.66 -14.27 11.03
N TYR A 95 19.14 -13.06 10.82
CA TYR A 95 19.37 -12.29 9.60
C TYR A 95 20.80 -11.73 9.54
N GLU A 96 21.43 -11.44 10.69
CA GLU A 96 22.81 -10.94 10.73
C GLU A 96 23.79 -12.00 10.24
N THR A 97 23.71 -13.23 10.77
CA THR A 97 24.55 -14.35 10.31
C THR A 97 24.29 -14.70 8.85
N SER A 98 23.03 -14.70 8.41
CA SER A 98 22.69 -14.94 7.02
C SER A 98 23.28 -13.87 6.09
N TRP A 99 23.19 -12.60 6.49
CA TRP A 99 23.75 -11.47 5.73
C TRP A 99 25.28 -11.62 5.57
N LEU A 100 25.98 -11.95 6.65
CA LEU A 100 27.43 -12.20 6.61
C LEU A 100 27.79 -13.33 5.64
N ILE A 101 27.07 -14.45 5.68
CA ILE A 101 27.28 -15.57 4.74
C ILE A 101 27.04 -15.12 3.29
N CYS A 102 25.95 -14.39 3.04
CA CYS A 102 25.64 -13.89 1.70
C CYS A 102 26.68 -12.87 1.19
N GLN A 103 27.30 -12.08 2.07
CA GLN A 103 28.44 -11.21 1.71
C GLN A 103 29.60 -12.02 1.17
N HIS A 104 30.00 -13.11 1.83
CA HIS A 104 31.05 -13.98 1.32
C HIS A 104 30.69 -14.65 -0.01
N ILE A 105 29.42 -15.06 -0.19
CA ILE A 105 28.95 -15.57 -1.49
C ILE A 105 29.13 -14.49 -2.57
N HIS A 106 28.77 -13.23 -2.27
CA HIS A 106 28.90 -12.13 -3.21
C HIS A 106 30.36 -11.81 -3.56
N GLU A 107 31.29 -11.93 -2.61
CA GLU A 107 32.73 -11.79 -2.87
C GLU A 107 33.27 -12.91 -3.79
N ILE A 108 32.73 -14.14 -3.66
CA ILE A 108 33.11 -15.32 -4.43
C ILE A 108 32.49 -15.29 -5.84
N ASP A 109 31.20 -14.99 -5.92
CA ASP A 109 30.40 -14.99 -7.16
C ASP A 109 29.46 -13.79 -7.21
N ARG A 110 29.93 -12.68 -7.78
CA ARG A 110 29.11 -11.46 -7.97
C ARG A 110 27.98 -11.64 -8.98
N SER A 111 28.07 -12.64 -9.86
CA SER A 111 27.05 -12.88 -10.87
C SER A 111 25.81 -13.59 -10.31
N ASN A 112 25.85 -14.07 -9.07
CA ASN A 112 24.75 -14.77 -8.41
C ASN A 112 23.64 -13.80 -7.99
N LEU A 113 22.69 -13.58 -8.91
CA LEU A 113 21.60 -12.63 -8.71
C LEU A 113 20.67 -13.04 -7.56
N ASP A 114 20.45 -14.34 -7.29
CA ASP A 114 19.65 -14.80 -6.15
C ASP A 114 20.31 -14.43 -4.82
N ASN A 115 21.64 -14.54 -4.73
CA ASN A 115 22.37 -14.10 -3.56
C ASN A 115 22.30 -12.57 -3.39
N SER A 116 22.49 -11.82 -4.46
CA SER A 116 22.43 -10.35 -4.43
C SER A 116 21.03 -9.85 -4.06
N LEU A 117 19.96 -10.45 -4.58
CA LEU A 117 18.59 -10.18 -4.16
C LEU A 117 18.36 -10.53 -2.68
N THR A 118 18.93 -11.66 -2.22
CA THR A 118 18.87 -12.05 -0.80
C THR A 118 19.56 -11.04 0.10
N LEU A 119 20.72 -10.51 -0.31
CA LEU A 119 21.45 -9.46 0.40
C LEU A 119 20.62 -8.17 0.50
N VAL A 120 20.01 -7.72 -0.59
CA VAL A 120 19.11 -6.56 -0.58
C VAL A 120 17.95 -6.80 0.40
N TRP A 121 17.32 -7.96 0.34
CA TRP A 121 16.22 -8.31 1.24
C TRP A 121 16.67 -8.33 2.71
N LEU A 122 17.81 -8.95 3.02
CA LEU A 122 18.38 -8.99 4.37
C LEU A 122 18.71 -7.58 4.87
N SER A 123 19.29 -6.73 4.03
CA SER A 123 19.57 -5.33 4.37
C SER A 123 18.32 -4.54 4.70
N ILE A 124 17.18 -4.83 4.02
CA ILE A 124 15.86 -4.28 4.37
C ILE A 124 15.43 -4.78 5.77
N GLN A 125 15.54 -6.10 6.04
CA GLN A 125 15.14 -6.67 7.33
C GLN A 125 15.96 -6.14 8.49
N LEU A 126 17.27 -5.90 8.26
CA LEU A 126 18.21 -5.34 9.22
C LEU A 126 18.16 -3.80 9.31
N GLN A 127 17.38 -3.15 8.45
CA GLN A 127 17.26 -1.69 8.36
C GLN A 127 18.60 -0.98 8.06
N THR A 128 19.45 -1.61 7.26
CA THR A 128 20.78 -1.12 6.86
C THR A 128 20.88 -0.69 5.39
N LEU A 129 19.79 -0.87 4.61
CA LEU A 129 19.78 -0.51 3.18
C LEU A 129 19.79 1.00 3.01
N ASP A 130 20.68 1.52 2.17
CA ASP A 130 20.76 2.93 1.77
C ASP A 130 20.81 3.13 0.24
N GLU A 131 20.83 4.40 -0.19
CA GLU A 131 20.84 4.75 -1.63
C GLU A 131 22.18 4.48 -2.32
N GLU A 132 23.27 4.36 -1.55
CA GLU A 132 24.62 4.12 -2.04
C GLU A 132 25.01 2.63 -1.97
N SER A 133 24.06 1.74 -1.65
CA SER A 133 24.29 0.31 -1.57
C SER A 133 24.78 -0.25 -2.92
N ASP A 134 26.06 -0.63 -2.99
CA ASP A 134 26.68 -1.21 -4.17
C ASP A 134 25.89 -2.43 -4.68
N VAL A 135 25.45 -3.31 -3.77
CA VAL A 135 24.69 -4.51 -4.13
C VAL A 135 23.34 -4.16 -4.76
N LEU A 136 22.64 -3.12 -4.28
CA LEU A 136 21.38 -2.68 -4.88
C LEU A 136 21.60 -2.13 -6.30
N ILE A 137 22.69 -1.37 -6.50
CA ILE A 137 23.07 -0.84 -7.80
C ILE A 137 23.40 -1.99 -8.77
N GLU A 138 24.24 -2.93 -8.36
CA GLU A 138 24.62 -4.11 -9.15
C GLU A 138 23.39 -4.96 -9.54
N VAL A 139 22.43 -5.13 -8.63
CA VAL A 139 21.17 -5.83 -8.93
C VAL A 139 20.35 -5.09 -9.98
N ILE A 140 20.21 -3.76 -9.89
CA ILE A 140 19.47 -2.95 -10.88
C ILE A 140 20.13 -3.07 -12.26
N GLU A 141 21.45 -2.97 -12.33
CA GLU A 141 22.22 -3.10 -13.56
C GLU A 141 22.04 -4.51 -14.16
N SER A 142 22.24 -5.56 -13.36
CA SER A 142 22.07 -6.95 -13.77
C SER A 142 20.66 -7.22 -14.32
N LEU A 143 19.61 -6.78 -13.62
CA LEU A 143 18.22 -6.94 -14.08
C LEU A 143 17.95 -6.22 -15.40
N THR A 144 18.64 -5.13 -15.67
CA THR A 144 18.49 -4.35 -16.92
C THR A 144 19.18 -5.02 -18.10
N GLU A 145 20.26 -5.76 -17.87
CA GLU A 145 21.08 -6.41 -18.90
C GLU A 145 20.63 -7.84 -19.24
N ILE A 146 19.95 -8.53 -18.30
CA ILE A 146 19.51 -9.93 -18.51
C ILE A 146 18.47 -10.03 -19.63
N ASP A 147 18.73 -10.90 -20.61
CA ASP A 147 17.72 -11.29 -21.60
C ASP A 147 16.62 -12.15 -20.94
N VAL A 148 15.37 -11.84 -21.25
CA VAL A 148 14.19 -12.58 -20.73
C VAL A 148 14.25 -14.07 -21.07
N SER A 149 14.93 -14.46 -22.15
CA SER A 149 15.15 -15.87 -22.50
C SER A 149 16.08 -16.61 -21.53
N GLU A 150 16.93 -15.89 -20.79
CA GLU A 150 17.84 -16.41 -19.76
C GLU A 150 17.25 -16.33 -18.34
N SER A 151 16.01 -15.89 -18.22
CA SER A 151 15.32 -15.66 -16.96
C SER A 151 15.07 -16.92 -16.09
N ALA A 152 15.61 -18.08 -16.48
CA ALA A 152 15.69 -19.26 -15.62
C ALA A 152 16.86 -19.19 -14.61
N ALA A 153 17.70 -18.17 -14.71
CA ALA A 153 18.92 -18.04 -13.91
C ALA A 153 18.71 -17.50 -12.49
N PHE A 154 17.49 -17.06 -12.13
CA PHE A 154 17.21 -16.53 -10.78
C PHE A 154 15.74 -16.72 -10.37
N SER A 155 15.49 -16.60 -9.06
CA SER A 155 14.14 -16.76 -8.45
C SER A 155 13.29 -15.50 -8.66
N ARG A 156 12.24 -15.61 -9.47
CA ARG A 156 11.26 -14.54 -9.67
C ARG A 156 10.45 -14.26 -8.41
N GLU A 157 10.18 -15.25 -7.60
CA GLU A 157 9.49 -15.11 -6.32
C GLU A 157 10.29 -14.20 -5.39
N LEU A 158 11.61 -14.39 -5.35
CA LEU A 158 12.50 -13.54 -4.57
C LEU A 158 12.55 -12.12 -5.12
N LEU A 159 12.59 -11.93 -6.44
CA LEU A 159 12.52 -10.61 -7.07
C LEU A 159 11.27 -9.84 -6.64
N TRP A 160 10.09 -10.49 -6.68
CA TRP A 160 8.84 -9.83 -6.28
C TRP A 160 8.75 -9.61 -4.78
N LEU A 161 9.35 -10.48 -3.96
CA LEU A 161 9.47 -10.25 -2.53
C LEU A 161 10.31 -9.00 -2.25
N VAL A 162 11.49 -8.88 -2.86
CA VAL A 162 12.37 -7.69 -2.71
C VAL A 162 11.68 -6.42 -3.18
N GLN A 163 11.04 -6.44 -4.35
CA GLN A 163 10.30 -5.29 -4.86
C GLN A 163 9.19 -4.84 -3.91
N GLY A 164 8.43 -5.80 -3.36
CA GLY A 164 7.34 -5.50 -2.42
C GLY A 164 7.84 -4.95 -1.08
N GLU A 165 8.94 -5.47 -0.56
CA GLU A 165 9.55 -4.98 0.68
C GLU A 165 10.23 -3.62 0.47
N LEU A 166 10.95 -3.41 -0.64
CA LEU A 166 11.56 -2.13 -0.98
C LEU A 166 10.51 -1.02 -1.15
N ALA A 167 9.35 -1.37 -1.70
CA ALA A 167 8.23 -0.43 -1.83
C ALA A 167 7.64 0.02 -0.47
N ARG A 168 7.94 -0.69 0.62
CA ARG A 168 7.52 -0.34 1.99
C ARG A 168 8.63 0.24 2.84
N TYR A 169 9.88 0.02 2.44
CA TYR A 169 11.05 0.44 3.20
C TYR A 169 11.33 1.94 3.03
N GLU A 170 11.36 2.70 4.11
CA GLU A 170 11.79 4.11 4.11
C GLU A 170 13.30 4.16 4.44
N PRO A 171 14.09 4.93 3.70
CA PRO A 171 13.79 6.09 2.84
C PRO A 171 13.49 5.80 1.35
N TYR A 172 13.19 4.61 0.92
CA TYR A 172 12.89 4.19 -0.47
C TYR A 172 14.10 4.23 -1.42
N PRO A 173 15.26 3.69 -1.04
CA PRO A 173 16.45 3.80 -1.85
C PRO A 173 16.20 3.18 -3.24
N ARG A 174 16.46 3.98 -4.30
CA ARG A 174 16.35 3.57 -5.73
C ARG A 174 15.10 2.75 -6.09
N LEU A 175 13.98 2.96 -5.39
CA LEU A 175 12.75 2.21 -5.63
C LEU A 175 12.25 2.34 -7.07
N VAL A 176 12.37 3.52 -7.65
CA VAL A 176 11.91 3.81 -9.03
C VAL A 176 12.75 3.02 -10.03
N GLU A 177 14.07 3.11 -9.93
CA GLU A 177 15.01 2.41 -10.79
C GLU A 177 14.86 0.88 -10.68
N PHE A 178 14.79 0.37 -9.45
CA PHE A 178 14.57 -1.05 -9.21
C PHE A 178 13.23 -1.53 -9.80
N THR A 179 12.15 -0.79 -9.55
CA THR A 179 10.83 -1.13 -10.10
C THR A 179 10.84 -1.11 -11.62
N GLN A 180 11.54 -0.16 -12.23
CA GLN A 180 11.69 -0.06 -13.67
C GLN A 180 12.49 -1.25 -14.24
N ALA A 181 13.58 -1.67 -13.60
CA ALA A 181 14.35 -2.84 -13.99
C ALA A 181 13.54 -4.14 -13.93
N CYS A 182 12.57 -4.23 -12.99
CA CYS A 182 11.69 -5.39 -12.87
C CYS A 182 10.66 -5.54 -14.01
N LEU A 183 10.41 -4.51 -14.82
CA LEU A 183 9.27 -4.49 -15.78
C LEU A 183 9.34 -5.63 -16.81
N THR A 184 10.52 -6.00 -17.26
CA THR A 184 10.73 -7.06 -18.25
C THR A 184 10.29 -8.44 -17.74
N PHE A 185 10.25 -8.62 -16.42
CA PHE A 185 9.88 -9.88 -15.75
C PHE A 185 8.41 -9.97 -15.34
N VAL A 186 7.61 -8.92 -15.56
CA VAL A 186 6.20 -8.87 -15.19
C VAL A 186 5.38 -9.81 -16.07
N GLN A 187 4.83 -10.87 -15.49
CA GLN A 187 3.96 -11.84 -16.17
C GLN A 187 2.49 -11.41 -16.19
N GLU A 188 2.03 -10.76 -15.12
CA GLU A 188 0.64 -10.30 -14.95
C GLU A 188 0.58 -8.77 -14.80
N PRO A 189 0.67 -8.03 -15.93
CA PRO A 189 0.72 -6.56 -15.89
C PRO A 189 -0.43 -5.91 -15.12
N LYS A 190 -1.65 -6.44 -15.24
CA LYS A 190 -2.83 -5.89 -14.55
C LYS A 190 -2.72 -6.00 -13.03
N ALA A 191 -2.30 -7.16 -12.51
CA ALA A 191 -2.13 -7.37 -11.07
C ALA A 191 -0.98 -6.51 -10.52
N PHE A 192 0.13 -6.43 -11.25
CA PHE A 192 1.27 -5.58 -10.88
C PHE A 192 0.87 -4.10 -10.81
N VAL A 193 0.24 -3.58 -11.87
CA VAL A 193 -0.22 -2.19 -11.95
C VAL A 193 -1.23 -1.88 -10.85
N ALA A 194 -2.18 -2.77 -10.55
CA ALA A 194 -3.15 -2.57 -9.48
C ALA A 194 -2.46 -2.43 -8.09
N ASN A 195 -1.48 -3.30 -7.79
CA ASN A 195 -0.73 -3.26 -6.54
C ASN A 195 0.14 -2.00 -6.44
N LEU A 196 0.86 -1.66 -7.51
CA LEU A 196 1.72 -0.49 -7.53
C LEU A 196 0.93 0.82 -7.46
N SER A 197 -0.23 0.89 -8.14
CA SER A 197 -1.15 2.04 -8.06
C SER A 197 -1.69 2.23 -6.64
N LYS A 198 -2.08 1.14 -5.97
CA LYS A 198 -2.51 1.20 -4.56
C LYS A 198 -1.39 1.75 -3.67
N ARG A 199 -0.16 1.25 -3.84
CA ARG A 199 1.00 1.72 -3.08
C ARG A 199 1.30 3.19 -3.36
N SER A 200 1.21 3.62 -4.62
CA SER A 200 1.39 5.02 -5.01
C SER A 200 0.38 5.96 -4.33
N LEU A 201 -0.88 5.54 -4.21
CA LEU A 201 -1.88 6.32 -3.47
C LEU A 201 -1.55 6.41 -1.97
N GLU A 202 -1.09 5.32 -1.35
CA GLU A 202 -0.63 5.34 0.05
C GLU A 202 0.54 6.32 0.24
N LEU A 203 1.54 6.28 -0.65
CA LEU A 203 2.68 7.21 -0.64
C LEU A 203 2.22 8.67 -0.74
N ALA A 204 1.33 8.99 -1.68
CA ALA A 204 0.84 10.34 -1.89
C ALA A 204 -0.04 10.84 -0.72
N TYR A 205 -1.04 10.07 -0.31
CA TYR A 205 -2.07 10.54 0.61
C TYR A 205 -1.73 10.36 2.09
N HIS A 206 -0.95 9.34 2.44
CA HIS A 206 -0.60 9.06 3.84
C HIS A 206 0.81 9.52 4.22
N GLN A 207 1.75 9.58 3.25
CA GLN A 207 3.17 9.86 3.52
C GLN A 207 3.68 11.15 2.86
N GLN A 208 2.85 11.84 2.05
CA GLN A 208 3.22 13.07 1.31
C GLN A 208 4.41 12.88 0.35
N ARG A 209 4.57 11.68 -0.21
CA ARG A 209 5.61 11.34 -1.19
C ARG A 209 5.05 11.43 -2.61
N ASP A 210 4.51 12.59 -2.98
CA ASP A 210 3.77 12.78 -4.23
C ASP A 210 4.62 12.53 -5.48
N GLU A 211 5.85 13.02 -5.52
CA GLU A 211 6.73 12.85 -6.69
C GLU A 211 7.11 11.37 -6.89
N LEU A 212 7.38 10.64 -5.81
CA LEU A 212 7.63 9.20 -5.87
C LEU A 212 6.39 8.44 -6.35
N ALA A 213 5.21 8.81 -5.86
CA ALA A 213 3.95 8.22 -6.29
C ALA A 213 3.69 8.44 -7.79
N ILE A 214 3.97 9.65 -8.30
CA ILE A 214 3.87 9.98 -9.73
C ILE A 214 4.82 9.10 -10.54
N ALA A 215 6.09 9.01 -10.15
CA ALA A 215 7.08 8.21 -10.87
C ALA A 215 6.66 6.73 -10.98
N LEU A 216 6.14 6.15 -9.89
CA LEU A 216 5.64 4.77 -9.89
C LEU A 216 4.38 4.59 -10.78
N LEU A 217 3.48 5.57 -10.81
CA LEU A 217 2.31 5.53 -11.69
C LEU A 217 2.70 5.72 -13.16
N GLU A 218 3.71 6.53 -13.46
CA GLU A 218 4.25 6.66 -14.82
C GLU A 218 4.86 5.33 -15.29
N ILE A 219 5.57 4.60 -14.41
CA ILE A 219 6.01 3.23 -14.69
C ILE A 219 4.83 2.32 -15.03
N CYS A 220 3.71 2.40 -14.29
CA CYS A 220 2.50 1.64 -14.61
C CYS A 220 2.03 1.89 -16.05
N LEU A 221 2.10 3.13 -16.53
CA LEU A 221 1.71 3.49 -17.89
C LEU A 221 2.69 3.01 -18.96
N THR A 222 3.92 2.61 -18.64
CA THR A 222 4.81 1.94 -19.61
C THR A 222 4.32 0.52 -19.90
N LEU A 223 3.75 -0.18 -18.91
CA LEU A 223 3.16 -1.51 -19.07
C LEU A 223 1.75 -1.48 -19.66
N LEU A 224 0.91 -0.58 -19.17
CA LEU A 224 -0.49 -0.43 -19.54
C LEU A 224 -0.78 1.04 -19.89
N PRO A 225 -0.46 1.49 -21.13
CA PRO A 225 -0.54 2.91 -21.51
C PRO A 225 -1.94 3.51 -21.44
N GLU A 226 -2.99 2.69 -21.54
CA GLU A 226 -4.40 3.11 -21.58
C GLU A 226 -5.16 2.74 -20.31
N GLU A 227 -4.45 2.42 -19.21
CA GLU A 227 -5.09 2.04 -17.95
C GLU A 227 -5.75 3.25 -17.28
N ILE A 228 -7.09 3.29 -17.36
CA ILE A 228 -7.92 4.41 -16.90
C ILE A 228 -7.70 4.68 -15.41
N SER A 229 -7.64 3.65 -14.58
CA SER A 229 -7.45 3.77 -13.13
C SER A 229 -6.13 4.46 -12.76
N VAL A 230 -5.07 4.20 -13.52
CA VAL A 230 -3.77 4.87 -13.34
C VAL A 230 -3.84 6.34 -13.73
N LEU A 231 -4.50 6.66 -14.85
CA LEU A 231 -4.69 8.04 -15.30
C LEU A 231 -5.53 8.86 -14.30
N GLU A 232 -6.57 8.26 -13.72
CA GLU A 232 -7.38 8.88 -12.67
C GLU A 232 -6.54 9.19 -11.41
N CYS A 233 -5.70 8.23 -10.98
CA CYS A 233 -4.77 8.42 -9.87
C CYS A 233 -3.78 9.55 -10.14
N LEU A 234 -3.13 9.54 -11.30
CA LEU A 234 -2.18 10.58 -11.71
C LEU A 234 -2.82 11.97 -11.75
N SER A 235 -3.98 12.11 -12.40
CA SER A 235 -4.69 13.38 -12.44
C SER A 235 -5.00 13.89 -11.03
N SER A 236 -5.43 13.01 -10.13
CA SER A 236 -5.75 13.36 -8.74
C SER A 236 -4.51 13.79 -7.94
N ILE A 237 -3.35 13.15 -8.15
CA ILE A 237 -2.11 13.51 -7.47
C ILE A 237 -1.55 14.82 -8.05
N TYR A 238 -1.56 15.02 -9.37
CA TYR A 238 -1.18 16.29 -9.98
C TYR A 238 -2.01 17.47 -9.46
N LEU A 239 -3.34 17.28 -9.28
CA LEU A 239 -4.21 18.28 -8.66
C LEU A 239 -3.78 18.61 -7.23
N ARG A 240 -3.39 17.61 -6.46
CA ARG A 240 -2.98 17.76 -5.07
C ARG A 240 -1.71 18.60 -4.92
N ILE A 241 -0.77 18.51 -5.86
CA ILE A 241 0.49 19.26 -5.87
C ILE A 241 0.45 20.50 -6.77
N ASN A 242 -0.75 20.94 -7.16
CA ASN A 242 -1.01 22.12 -7.98
C ASN A 242 -0.39 22.09 -9.40
N LYS A 243 -0.09 20.89 -9.93
CA LYS A 243 0.32 20.70 -11.33
C LYS A 243 -0.94 20.63 -12.23
N HIS A 244 -1.67 21.76 -12.30
CA HIS A 244 -3.03 21.79 -12.89
C HIS A 244 -3.06 21.47 -14.39
N ASP A 245 -2.04 21.85 -15.15
CA ASP A 245 -1.96 21.56 -16.59
C ASP A 245 -1.78 20.06 -16.85
N GLN A 246 -0.87 19.39 -16.10
CA GLN A 246 -0.69 17.94 -16.20
C GLN A 246 -1.93 17.19 -15.73
N ALA A 247 -2.58 17.66 -14.68
CA ALA A 247 -3.83 17.09 -14.21
C ALA A 247 -4.93 17.16 -15.27
N LEU A 248 -5.08 18.30 -15.94
CA LEU A 248 -6.07 18.52 -17.00
C LEU A 248 -5.79 17.63 -18.22
N GLU A 249 -4.54 17.60 -18.68
CA GLU A 249 -4.13 16.78 -19.82
C GLU A 249 -4.37 15.28 -19.55
N THR A 250 -3.98 14.81 -18.37
CA THR A 250 -4.21 13.43 -17.93
C THR A 250 -5.69 13.11 -17.84
N ALA A 251 -6.51 14.02 -17.29
CA ALA A 251 -7.97 13.86 -17.22
C ALA A 251 -8.62 13.85 -18.61
N LYS A 252 -8.18 14.68 -19.55
CA LYS A 252 -8.63 14.68 -20.95
C LYS A 252 -8.33 13.33 -21.62
N ARG A 253 -7.12 12.81 -21.44
CA ARG A 253 -6.74 11.49 -21.96
C ARG A 253 -7.59 10.37 -21.35
N CYS A 254 -7.81 10.43 -20.03
CA CYS A 254 -8.68 9.49 -19.33
C CYS A 254 -10.12 9.53 -19.90
N PHE A 255 -10.69 10.72 -20.10
CA PHE A 255 -12.03 10.90 -20.67
C PHE A 255 -12.15 10.35 -22.09
N GLN A 256 -11.12 10.54 -22.93
CA GLN A 256 -11.11 10.03 -24.30
C GLN A 256 -11.06 8.50 -24.37
N LEU A 257 -10.39 7.84 -23.43
CA LEU A 257 -10.28 6.39 -23.36
C LEU A 257 -11.51 5.74 -22.70
N SER A 258 -12.20 6.47 -21.85
CA SER A 258 -13.37 5.97 -21.13
C SER A 258 -14.56 5.76 -22.07
N GLN A 259 -15.30 4.66 -21.89
CA GLN A 259 -16.48 4.33 -22.69
C GLN A 259 -17.71 4.15 -21.82
N GLY A 260 -18.82 4.76 -22.24
CA GLY A 260 -20.10 4.64 -21.57
C GLY A 260 -20.31 5.66 -20.44
N LEU A 261 -21.60 5.92 -20.13
CA LEU A 261 -21.97 6.96 -19.16
C LEU A 261 -21.36 6.75 -17.78
N ALA A 262 -21.36 5.51 -17.32
CA ALA A 262 -20.88 5.15 -15.99
C ALA A 262 -19.34 5.29 -15.82
N HIS A 263 -18.58 5.43 -16.90
CA HIS A 263 -17.12 5.60 -16.84
C HIS A 263 -16.67 7.02 -17.19
N ASN A 264 -17.51 7.80 -17.89
CA ASN A 264 -17.13 9.13 -18.38
C ASN A 264 -17.34 10.25 -17.35
N PHE A 265 -18.22 10.10 -16.36
CA PHE A 265 -18.52 11.20 -15.45
C PHE A 265 -17.35 11.56 -14.51
N TYR A 266 -16.56 10.57 -14.06
CA TYR A 266 -15.47 10.84 -13.14
C TYR A 266 -14.26 11.50 -13.81
N PRO A 267 -13.76 11.03 -14.96
CA PRO A 267 -12.75 11.78 -15.73
C PRO A 267 -13.20 13.20 -16.08
N ASN A 268 -14.48 13.40 -16.46
CA ASN A 268 -15.02 14.74 -16.71
C ASN A 268 -15.03 15.61 -15.43
N TYR A 269 -15.32 15.03 -14.27
CA TYR A 269 -15.19 15.71 -12.98
C TYR A 269 -13.75 16.13 -12.69
N LEU A 270 -12.76 15.26 -12.98
CA LEU A 270 -11.35 15.61 -12.83
C LEU A 270 -10.92 16.77 -13.74
N MET A 271 -11.42 16.79 -14.99
CA MET A 271 -11.21 17.92 -15.91
C MET A 271 -11.79 19.22 -15.32
N LEU A 272 -13.04 19.17 -14.83
CA LEU A 272 -13.70 20.33 -14.21
C LEU A 272 -12.91 20.81 -13.00
N ARG A 273 -12.47 19.90 -12.14
CA ARG A 273 -11.66 20.21 -10.96
C ARG A 273 -10.33 20.87 -11.34
N ALA A 274 -9.65 20.36 -12.37
CA ALA A 274 -8.40 20.92 -12.84
C ALA A 274 -8.58 22.35 -13.39
N LEU A 275 -9.60 22.57 -14.21
CA LEU A 275 -9.93 23.88 -14.78
C LEU A 275 -10.27 24.91 -13.70
N LEU A 276 -11.13 24.56 -12.74
CA LEU A 276 -11.52 25.45 -11.65
C LEU A 276 -10.34 25.76 -10.70
N SER A 277 -9.46 24.78 -10.47
CA SER A 277 -8.28 24.97 -9.62
C SER A 277 -7.21 25.82 -10.30
N LYS A 278 -7.01 25.65 -11.61
CA LYS A 278 -6.13 26.47 -12.43
C LYS A 278 -6.61 27.94 -12.52
N GLY A 279 -7.94 28.10 -12.69
CA GLY A 279 -8.57 29.38 -12.98
C GLY A 279 -8.34 29.88 -14.40
N GLY A 280 -9.05 30.92 -14.80
CA GLY A 280 -8.85 31.62 -16.08
C GLY A 280 -9.69 31.10 -17.24
N ASP A 281 -9.91 29.80 -17.37
CA ASP A 281 -10.59 29.18 -18.52
C ASP A 281 -12.11 28.96 -18.25
N TRP A 282 -12.82 30.06 -17.95
CA TRP A 282 -14.24 29.97 -17.56
C TRP A 282 -15.14 29.34 -18.62
N GLN A 283 -14.92 29.64 -19.89
CA GLN A 283 -15.76 29.11 -20.97
C GLN A 283 -15.59 27.59 -21.10
N GLU A 284 -14.36 27.09 -21.03
CA GLU A 284 -14.07 25.65 -21.03
C GLU A 284 -14.65 24.98 -19.78
N SER A 285 -14.50 25.60 -18.61
CA SER A 285 -15.10 25.11 -17.36
C SER A 285 -16.61 24.96 -17.45
N MET A 286 -17.30 25.94 -18.05
CA MET A 286 -18.76 25.88 -18.26
C MET A 286 -19.16 24.79 -19.24
N SER A 287 -18.38 24.55 -20.30
CA SER A 287 -18.65 23.47 -21.27
C SER A 287 -18.46 22.09 -20.60
N VAL A 288 -17.38 21.90 -19.84
CA VAL A 288 -17.12 20.65 -19.10
C VAL A 288 -18.20 20.43 -18.03
N PHE A 289 -18.64 21.49 -17.35
CA PHE A 289 -19.74 21.40 -16.38
C PHE A 289 -21.05 21.00 -17.04
N ALA A 290 -21.39 21.58 -18.19
CA ALA A 290 -22.61 21.21 -18.93
C ALA A 290 -22.57 19.71 -19.35
N THR A 291 -21.43 19.24 -19.79
CA THR A 291 -21.19 17.81 -20.08
C THR A 291 -21.40 16.96 -18.83
N GLN A 292 -20.85 17.37 -17.66
CA GLN A 292 -21.06 16.68 -16.39
C GLN A 292 -22.53 16.54 -16.04
N GLN A 293 -23.30 17.64 -16.16
CA GLN A 293 -24.71 17.63 -15.84
C GLN A 293 -25.52 16.71 -16.80
N ALA A 294 -25.13 16.66 -18.06
CA ALA A 294 -25.75 15.77 -19.04
C ALA A 294 -25.45 14.29 -18.74
N LEU A 295 -24.18 13.96 -18.45
CA LEU A 295 -23.77 12.60 -18.10
C LEU A 295 -24.53 12.09 -16.86
N LEU A 296 -24.57 12.89 -15.79
CA LEU A 296 -25.25 12.53 -14.54
C LEU A 296 -26.79 12.41 -14.76
N SER A 297 -27.39 13.31 -15.50
CA SER A 297 -28.85 13.26 -15.80
C SER A 297 -29.19 12.00 -16.60
N ASN A 298 -28.36 11.61 -17.55
CA ASN A 298 -28.57 10.39 -18.34
C ASN A 298 -28.35 9.13 -17.48
N LEU A 299 -27.34 9.10 -16.65
CA LEU A 299 -27.07 7.98 -15.72
C LEU A 299 -28.24 7.77 -14.74
N ILE A 300 -28.82 8.87 -14.20
CA ILE A 300 -30.00 8.81 -13.33
C ILE A 300 -31.21 8.24 -14.11
N LYS A 301 -31.41 8.60 -15.39
CA LYS A 301 -32.48 8.07 -16.21
C LYS A 301 -32.32 6.60 -16.56
N GLU A 302 -31.08 6.14 -16.84
CA GLU A 302 -30.77 4.75 -17.10
C GLU A 302 -30.95 3.88 -15.85
N ASN A 303 -30.77 4.47 -14.66
CA ASN A 303 -30.92 3.82 -13.35
C ASN A 303 -30.26 2.43 -13.29
N PRO A 304 -28.95 2.32 -13.55
CA PRO A 304 -28.24 1.05 -13.55
C PRO A 304 -28.26 0.40 -12.13
N THR A 305 -28.26 -0.93 -12.09
CA THR A 305 -28.34 -1.71 -10.85
C THR A 305 -27.07 -2.52 -10.55
N THR A 306 -26.04 -2.41 -11.40
CA THR A 306 -24.80 -3.19 -11.32
C THR A 306 -23.56 -2.32 -11.56
N LEU A 307 -23.47 -1.21 -10.84
CA LEU A 307 -22.28 -0.34 -10.87
C LEU A 307 -21.16 -0.95 -10.04
N SER A 308 -19.91 -0.82 -10.50
CA SER A 308 -18.75 -1.25 -9.72
C SER A 308 -18.58 -0.40 -8.44
N PRO A 309 -17.95 -0.93 -7.39
CA PRO A 309 -17.70 -0.18 -6.15
C PRO A 309 -16.95 1.14 -6.37
N ALA A 310 -16.01 1.19 -7.31
CA ALA A 310 -15.27 2.40 -7.65
C ALA A 310 -16.20 3.48 -8.26
N ILE A 311 -17.09 3.11 -9.18
CA ILE A 311 -18.08 4.00 -9.76
C ILE A 311 -19.06 4.50 -8.70
N ILE A 312 -19.58 3.61 -7.83
CA ILE A 312 -20.49 4.00 -6.75
C ILE A 312 -19.83 5.05 -5.85
N ARG A 313 -18.60 4.86 -5.45
CA ARG A 313 -17.87 5.82 -4.62
C ARG A 313 -17.68 7.17 -5.32
N SER A 314 -17.27 7.16 -6.58
CA SER A 314 -17.07 8.40 -7.36
C SER A 314 -18.36 9.24 -7.47
N LEU A 315 -19.52 8.59 -7.56
CA LEU A 315 -20.81 9.29 -7.66
C LEU A 315 -21.13 10.17 -6.45
N TYR A 316 -20.61 9.87 -5.26
CA TYR A 316 -20.86 10.71 -4.09
C TYR A 316 -20.27 12.11 -4.20
N ILE A 317 -19.13 12.26 -4.92
CA ILE A 317 -18.33 13.48 -4.93
C ILE A 317 -18.48 14.33 -6.23
N VAL A 318 -18.99 13.74 -7.33
CA VAL A 318 -18.91 14.36 -8.66
C VAL A 318 -19.76 15.61 -8.85
N ASN A 319 -20.71 15.87 -7.99
CA ASN A 319 -21.55 17.08 -8.05
C ASN A 319 -21.05 18.22 -7.11
N TYR A 320 -19.89 18.07 -6.52
CA TYR A 320 -19.31 19.00 -5.55
C TYR A 320 -19.23 20.44 -6.07
N PHE A 321 -18.89 20.64 -7.34
CA PHE A 321 -18.70 21.97 -7.91
C PHE A 321 -19.99 22.67 -8.39
N ALA A 322 -21.13 21.98 -8.42
CA ALA A 322 -22.37 22.56 -8.92
C ALA A 322 -22.77 23.88 -8.21
N PRO A 323 -22.72 23.99 -6.86
CA PRO A 323 -23.06 25.24 -6.17
C PRO A 323 -22.09 26.40 -6.44
N TYR A 324 -20.84 26.10 -6.84
CA TYR A 324 -19.85 27.14 -7.17
C TYR A 324 -20.03 27.72 -8.58
N ILE A 325 -20.70 26.99 -9.48
CA ILE A 325 -20.82 27.35 -10.88
C ILE A 325 -22.16 27.99 -11.18
N ASN A 326 -23.24 27.48 -10.58
CA ASN A 326 -24.57 28.00 -10.82
C ASN A 326 -25.37 28.24 -9.52
N ASP A 327 -26.23 29.27 -9.54
CA ASP A 327 -27.15 29.58 -8.44
C ASP A 327 -28.52 28.91 -8.64
N GLN A 328 -28.50 27.57 -8.75
CA GLN A 328 -29.72 26.78 -8.94
C GLN A 328 -29.87 25.74 -7.82
N ALA A 329 -29.92 26.22 -6.56
CA ALA A 329 -29.89 25.41 -5.35
C ALA A 329 -30.88 24.23 -5.37
N LYS A 330 -32.13 24.45 -5.84
CA LYS A 330 -33.16 23.39 -5.94
C LYS A 330 -32.76 22.32 -6.97
N LEU A 331 -32.24 22.71 -8.13
CA LEU A 331 -31.83 21.76 -9.16
C LEU A 331 -30.61 20.95 -8.71
N ASN A 332 -29.58 21.64 -8.18
CA ASN A 332 -28.36 21.01 -7.68
C ASN A 332 -28.70 20.00 -6.55
N ARG A 333 -29.56 20.37 -5.61
CA ARG A 333 -29.99 19.49 -4.53
C ARG A 333 -30.80 18.29 -5.05
N THR A 334 -31.73 18.52 -6.00
CA THR A 334 -32.52 17.42 -6.59
C THR A 334 -31.61 16.40 -7.24
N GLN A 335 -30.67 16.86 -8.07
CA GLN A 335 -29.71 15.99 -8.74
C GLN A 335 -28.81 15.25 -7.75
N GLN A 336 -28.27 15.95 -6.72
CA GLN A 336 -27.44 15.32 -5.67
C GLN A 336 -28.21 14.21 -4.95
N ASN A 337 -29.48 14.44 -4.57
CA ASN A 337 -30.31 13.43 -3.92
C ASN A 337 -30.57 12.21 -4.82
N GLN A 338 -30.78 12.43 -6.13
CA GLN A 338 -30.97 11.34 -7.09
C GLN A 338 -29.70 10.51 -7.29
N ILE A 339 -28.54 11.17 -7.40
CA ILE A 339 -27.23 10.50 -7.50
C ILE A 339 -26.95 9.69 -6.24
N ALA A 340 -27.16 10.27 -5.06
CA ALA A 340 -26.94 9.59 -3.79
C ALA A 340 -27.88 8.38 -3.61
N ALA A 341 -29.14 8.50 -4.03
CA ALA A 341 -30.10 7.39 -4.00
C ALA A 341 -29.69 6.26 -4.97
N LEU A 342 -29.21 6.60 -6.18
CA LEU A 342 -28.71 5.65 -7.16
C LEU A 342 -27.47 4.90 -6.61
N SER A 343 -26.52 5.64 -6.05
CA SER A 343 -25.31 5.07 -5.44
C SER A 343 -25.67 4.13 -4.30
N GLN A 344 -26.56 4.54 -3.40
CA GLN A 344 -27.01 3.73 -2.29
C GLN A 344 -27.75 2.46 -2.73
N ALA A 345 -28.60 2.55 -3.77
CA ALA A 345 -29.33 1.40 -4.30
C ALA A 345 -28.36 0.32 -4.83
N ASN A 346 -27.29 0.73 -5.53
CA ASN A 346 -26.27 -0.19 -6.02
C ASN A 346 -25.44 -0.78 -4.89
N LEU A 347 -25.04 0.01 -3.90
CA LEU A 347 -24.32 -0.47 -2.71
C LEU A 347 -25.16 -1.49 -1.91
N ASN A 348 -26.46 -1.25 -1.79
CA ASN A 348 -27.40 -2.15 -1.11
C ASN A 348 -27.49 -3.52 -1.75
N TYR A 349 -27.35 -3.59 -3.09
CA TYR A 349 -27.38 -4.87 -3.81
C TYR A 349 -26.22 -5.78 -3.37
N ASP A 350 -25.01 -5.23 -3.30
CA ASP A 350 -23.80 -6.01 -2.94
C ASP A 350 -23.70 -6.31 -1.44
N LEU A 351 -24.16 -5.41 -0.58
CA LEU A 351 -24.01 -5.47 0.88
C LEU A 351 -25.33 -5.66 1.65
N SER A 352 -26.36 -6.18 0.97
CA SER A 352 -27.72 -6.35 1.52
C SER A 352 -27.77 -7.13 2.84
N ALA A 353 -27.00 -8.20 2.96
CA ALA A 353 -26.96 -9.02 4.18
C ALA A 353 -26.36 -8.27 5.39
N GLN A 354 -25.33 -7.46 5.14
CA GLN A 354 -24.71 -6.62 6.17
C GLN A 354 -25.67 -5.53 6.65
N MET A 355 -26.33 -4.85 5.72
CA MET A 355 -27.30 -3.81 6.03
C MET A 355 -28.52 -4.36 6.78
N ALA A 356 -29.04 -5.53 6.39
CA ALA A 356 -30.12 -6.20 7.12
C ALA A 356 -29.74 -6.48 8.57
N ARG A 357 -28.51 -6.92 8.82
CA ARG A 357 -27.98 -7.13 10.19
C ARG A 357 -27.92 -5.81 10.98
N PHE A 358 -27.50 -4.72 10.36
CA PHE A 358 -27.47 -3.41 11.00
C PHE A 358 -28.89 -2.94 11.34
N GLN A 359 -29.85 -3.08 10.42
CA GLN A 359 -31.26 -2.71 10.62
C GLN A 359 -31.94 -3.52 11.72
N GLN A 360 -31.69 -4.83 11.81
CA GLN A 360 -32.24 -5.68 12.89
C GLN A 360 -31.86 -5.16 14.26
N ARG A 361 -30.60 -4.76 14.45
CA ARG A 361 -30.14 -4.18 15.71
C ARG A 361 -30.79 -2.83 15.99
N ILE A 362 -30.94 -1.96 15.00
CA ILE A 362 -31.58 -0.65 15.14
C ILE A 362 -33.00 -0.82 15.62
N SER A 363 -33.75 -1.78 15.03
CA SER A 363 -35.16 -2.06 15.37
C SER A 363 -35.35 -2.75 16.73
N GLY A 364 -34.36 -3.52 17.18
CA GLY A 364 -34.45 -4.32 18.44
C GLY A 364 -33.84 -3.65 19.68
N ARG A 365 -33.26 -2.46 19.55
CA ARG A 365 -32.48 -1.85 20.64
C ARG A 365 -33.37 -1.16 21.67
N ALA A 366 -33.53 -1.81 22.86
CA ALA A 366 -34.01 -1.15 24.07
C ALA A 366 -32.83 -0.42 24.73
N ARG A 367 -32.87 0.92 24.79
CA ARG A 367 -31.85 1.72 25.44
C ARG A 367 -32.02 1.69 26.96
N ASN A 368 -30.95 1.37 27.68
CA ASN A 368 -30.91 1.59 29.13
C ASN A 368 -30.59 3.07 29.38
N GLN A 369 -31.53 3.81 30.02
CA GLN A 369 -31.40 5.25 30.25
C GLN A 369 -30.21 5.62 31.17
N SER A 370 -29.61 4.67 31.88
CA SER A 370 -28.45 4.89 32.75
C SER A 370 -27.10 4.83 32.05
N GLN A 371 -27.05 4.44 30.76
CA GLN A 371 -25.80 4.36 29.97
C GLN A 371 -25.52 5.66 29.23
N LYS A 372 -24.22 6.03 29.16
CA LYS A 372 -23.76 7.15 28.32
C LYS A 372 -24.18 6.93 26.87
N LEU A 373 -24.49 8.02 26.18
CA LEU A 373 -24.66 8.01 24.71
C LEU A 373 -23.31 7.84 24.02
N LYS A 374 -23.21 6.89 23.11
CA LYS A 374 -22.04 6.68 22.28
C LYS A 374 -22.15 7.51 21.01
N ILE A 375 -21.30 8.51 20.90
CA ILE A 375 -21.24 9.42 19.76
C ILE A 375 -20.02 9.06 18.92
N GLY A 376 -20.22 8.66 17.68
CA GLY A 376 -19.14 8.42 16.71
C GLY A 376 -18.96 9.64 15.81
N TYR A 377 -17.74 10.14 15.68
CA TYR A 377 -17.34 11.11 14.67
C TYR A 377 -16.54 10.40 13.58
N ILE A 378 -16.96 10.56 12.33
CA ILE A 378 -16.28 9.96 11.18
C ILE A 378 -15.78 11.07 10.24
N SER A 379 -14.49 11.06 9.89
CA SER A 379 -13.89 12.09 9.02
C SER A 379 -12.48 11.73 8.54
N ARG A 380 -12.11 12.26 7.36
CA ARG A 380 -10.72 12.37 6.88
C ARG A 380 -10.01 13.60 7.46
N CYS A 381 -10.78 14.55 8.01
CA CYS A 381 -10.35 15.90 8.33
C CYS A 381 -10.17 16.15 9.84
N MET A 382 -10.16 15.11 10.67
CA MET A 382 -9.81 15.22 12.09
C MET A 382 -8.28 15.40 12.26
N ALA A 383 -7.76 16.46 11.63
CA ALA A 383 -6.35 16.81 11.52
C ALA A 383 -6.25 18.31 11.31
N THR A 384 -5.05 18.87 11.01
CA THR A 384 -4.85 20.27 10.64
C THR A 384 -5.60 20.59 9.34
N HIS A 385 -6.88 20.92 9.50
CA HIS A 385 -7.85 21.22 8.46
C HIS A 385 -8.96 22.12 9.04
N SER A 386 -9.68 22.88 8.18
CA SER A 386 -10.75 23.78 8.61
C SER A 386 -11.83 23.06 9.44
N ILE A 387 -12.28 21.90 8.97
CA ILE A 387 -13.24 21.04 9.69
C ILE A 387 -12.69 20.59 11.04
N GLY A 388 -11.42 20.17 11.09
CA GLY A 388 -10.76 19.78 12.32
C GLY A 388 -10.69 20.94 13.34
N TRP A 389 -10.41 22.16 12.90
CA TRP A 389 -10.44 23.31 13.77
C TRP A 389 -11.85 23.65 14.30
N LEU A 390 -12.88 23.50 13.48
CA LEU A 390 -14.24 23.81 13.88
C LEU A 390 -14.82 22.73 14.82
N ALA A 391 -14.67 21.45 14.49
CA ALA A 391 -15.26 20.35 15.26
C ALA A 391 -14.64 20.19 16.66
N ARG A 392 -13.41 20.63 16.89
CA ARG A 392 -12.74 20.49 18.20
C ARG A 392 -13.51 21.10 19.36
N TRP A 393 -14.25 22.20 19.13
CA TRP A 393 -14.98 22.89 20.19
C TRP A 393 -16.08 22.03 20.79
N LEU A 394 -16.85 21.32 19.96
CA LEU A 394 -17.88 20.43 20.42
C LEU A 394 -17.29 19.27 21.24
N ILE A 395 -16.19 18.71 20.79
CA ILE A 395 -15.49 17.61 21.46
C ILE A 395 -14.89 18.06 22.80
N THR A 396 -14.30 19.27 22.86
CA THR A 396 -13.74 19.83 24.09
C THR A 396 -14.79 20.02 25.15
N HIS A 397 -15.94 20.59 24.77
CA HIS A 397 -16.97 21.05 25.72
C HIS A 397 -18.10 20.03 25.97
N ARG A 398 -17.95 18.80 25.49
CA ARG A 398 -18.92 17.73 25.72
C ARG A 398 -19.06 17.40 27.20
N ASP A 399 -20.22 17.04 27.64
CA ASP A 399 -20.45 16.45 28.96
C ASP A 399 -19.96 15.00 29.00
N ARG A 400 -18.79 14.78 29.59
CA ARG A 400 -18.16 13.45 29.70
C ARG A 400 -18.91 12.48 30.60
N GLN A 401 -19.89 12.94 31.38
CA GLN A 401 -20.74 12.06 32.18
C GLN A 401 -21.88 11.47 31.35
N GLN A 402 -22.34 12.21 30.33
CA GLN A 402 -23.44 11.80 29.46
C GLN A 402 -22.99 11.17 28.14
N PHE A 403 -21.81 11.54 27.63
CA PHE A 403 -21.35 11.14 26.32
C PHE A 403 -20.02 10.38 26.37
N GLU A 404 -19.96 9.27 25.63
CA GLU A 404 -18.75 8.51 25.30
C GLU A 404 -18.45 8.72 23.80
N VAL A 405 -17.25 9.17 23.46
CA VAL A 405 -16.93 9.67 22.11
C VAL A 405 -15.93 8.77 21.41
N TYR A 406 -16.29 8.38 20.19
CA TYR A 406 -15.52 7.53 19.30
C TYR A 406 -15.06 8.32 18.08
N GLY A 407 -13.79 8.25 17.73
CA GLY A 407 -13.20 8.84 16.52
C GLY A 407 -12.88 7.78 15.47
N TYR A 408 -13.52 7.88 14.30
CA TYR A 408 -13.23 7.04 13.13
C TYR A 408 -12.49 7.87 12.09
N PHE A 409 -11.16 7.72 12.06
CA PHE A 409 -10.28 8.46 11.17
C PHE A 409 -10.19 7.75 9.82
N LEU A 410 -10.72 8.36 8.76
CA LEU A 410 -10.72 7.82 7.40
C LEU A 410 -9.46 8.16 6.58
N GLY A 411 -8.58 8.97 7.11
CA GLY A 411 -7.34 9.41 6.46
C GLY A 411 -6.31 9.78 7.51
N TYR A 412 -5.97 8.82 8.38
CA TYR A 412 -4.98 9.04 9.43
C TYR A 412 -3.60 9.29 8.81
N ARG A 413 -2.98 10.41 9.20
CA ARG A 413 -1.67 10.83 8.69
C ARG A 413 -0.57 10.12 9.45
N SER A 414 0.41 9.55 8.74
CA SER A 414 1.59 8.91 9.34
C SER A 414 2.68 9.92 9.74
N TYR A 415 2.58 11.16 9.27
CA TYR A 415 3.47 12.26 9.66
C TYR A 415 2.87 13.09 10.81
N PRO A 416 3.70 13.81 11.59
CA PRO A 416 3.25 14.59 12.74
C PRO A 416 2.19 15.63 12.35
N ASP A 417 1.04 15.59 13.01
CA ASP A 417 -0.04 16.55 12.88
C ASP A 417 -0.60 16.88 14.28
N PRO A 418 -0.28 18.08 14.82
CA PRO A 418 -0.64 18.42 16.21
C PRO A 418 -2.14 18.36 16.49
N LEU A 419 -2.98 18.68 15.49
CA LEU A 419 -4.43 18.62 15.69
C LEU A 419 -4.96 17.20 15.63
N GLN A 420 -4.39 16.32 14.78
CA GLN A 420 -4.71 14.90 14.79
C GLN A 420 -4.31 14.24 16.11
N GLU A 421 -3.13 14.51 16.62
CA GLU A 421 -2.66 14.03 17.92
C GLU A 421 -3.58 14.51 19.05
N TRP A 422 -3.97 15.79 19.00
CA TRP A 422 -4.96 16.33 19.94
C TRP A 422 -6.28 15.53 19.88
N TYR A 423 -6.82 15.24 18.69
CA TYR A 423 -8.05 14.46 18.55
C TYR A 423 -7.92 13.07 19.17
N THR A 424 -6.81 12.39 18.95
CA THR A 424 -6.59 11.04 19.55
C THR A 424 -6.55 11.07 21.06
N THR A 425 -6.10 12.17 21.69
CA THR A 425 -6.10 12.32 23.16
C THR A 425 -7.46 12.72 23.72
N GLN A 426 -8.32 13.34 22.90
CA GLN A 426 -9.64 13.80 23.36
C GLN A 426 -10.75 12.77 23.18
N MET A 427 -10.61 11.83 22.24
CA MET A 427 -11.57 10.74 22.02
C MET A 427 -11.43 9.68 23.11
N ASP A 428 -12.55 9.08 23.54
CA ASP A 428 -12.52 7.97 24.48
C ASP A 428 -12.08 6.67 23.76
N HIS A 429 -12.37 6.56 22.45
CA HIS A 429 -11.95 5.47 21.57
C HIS A 429 -11.53 6.01 20.20
N VAL A 430 -10.49 5.40 19.62
CA VAL A 430 -9.93 5.77 18.31
C VAL A 430 -9.88 4.54 17.41
N TYR A 431 -10.32 4.70 16.17
CA TYR A 431 -10.15 3.74 15.08
C TYR A 431 -9.56 4.45 13.87
N ARG A 432 -8.47 3.93 13.34
CA ARG A 432 -7.73 4.48 12.21
C ARG A 432 -7.89 3.53 11.03
N ALA A 433 -8.77 3.90 10.08
CA ALA A 433 -8.98 3.12 8.87
C ALA A 433 -7.67 3.00 8.07
N GLY A 434 -7.36 1.81 7.56
CA GLY A 434 -6.09 1.51 6.90
C GLY A 434 -4.93 1.14 7.83
N ILE A 435 -5.07 1.34 9.16
CA ILE A 435 -4.05 1.02 10.17
C ILE A 435 -4.59 -0.01 11.17
N ASP A 436 -5.70 0.29 11.84
CA ASP A 436 -6.32 -0.60 12.83
C ASP A 436 -7.23 -1.66 12.15
N GLY A 437 -7.44 -1.54 10.85
CA GLY A 437 -8.18 -2.43 9.96
C GLY A 437 -8.22 -1.85 8.55
N SER A 438 -8.87 -2.56 7.61
CA SER A 438 -9.02 -2.07 6.24
C SER A 438 -9.75 -0.72 6.19
N ASP A 439 -9.43 0.09 5.18
CA ASP A 439 -10.16 1.31 4.80
C ASP A 439 -11.37 1.03 3.89
N ASP A 440 -11.78 -0.23 3.74
CA ASP A 440 -13.01 -0.60 3.06
C ASP A 440 -14.24 -0.12 3.84
N ALA A 441 -15.22 0.45 3.13
CA ALA A 441 -16.42 1.02 3.75
C ALA A 441 -17.22 -0.01 4.56
N SER A 442 -17.28 -1.27 4.12
CA SER A 442 -18.00 -2.34 4.82
C SER A 442 -17.29 -2.72 6.13
N VAL A 443 -15.95 -2.71 6.15
CA VAL A 443 -15.15 -2.98 7.34
C VAL A 443 -15.31 -1.86 8.38
N VAL A 444 -15.19 -0.60 7.94
CA VAL A 444 -15.38 0.57 8.81
C VAL A 444 -16.82 0.61 9.39
N ALA A 445 -17.83 0.39 8.56
CA ALA A 445 -19.23 0.32 9.00
C ALA A 445 -19.45 -0.81 10.01
N ASN A 446 -18.82 -1.98 9.77
CA ASN A 446 -18.91 -3.10 10.70
C ASN A 446 -18.27 -2.78 12.07
N LYS A 447 -17.13 -2.07 12.08
CA LYS A 447 -16.50 -1.59 13.33
C LYS A 447 -17.43 -0.64 14.10
N ILE A 448 -18.04 0.34 13.42
CA ILE A 448 -19.02 1.27 14.03
C ILE A 448 -20.21 0.50 14.62
N TYR A 449 -20.70 -0.49 13.90
CA TYR A 449 -21.77 -1.36 14.38
C TYR A 449 -21.36 -2.18 15.62
N GLN A 450 -20.14 -2.74 15.64
CA GLN A 450 -19.61 -3.49 16.80
C GLN A 450 -19.42 -2.61 18.04
N ASP A 451 -18.98 -1.38 17.85
CA ASP A 451 -18.81 -0.39 18.93
C ASP A 451 -20.15 0.07 19.51
N GLN A 452 -21.25 -0.27 18.84
CA GLN A 452 -22.60 0.06 19.29
C GLN A 452 -22.87 1.57 19.35
N ILE A 453 -22.42 2.31 18.36
CA ILE A 453 -22.65 3.75 18.26
C ILE A 453 -24.15 4.06 18.23
N ASP A 454 -24.55 5.07 19.02
CA ASP A 454 -25.94 5.58 19.07
C ASP A 454 -26.19 6.63 18.00
N ILE A 455 -25.25 7.58 17.87
CA ILE A 455 -25.32 8.69 16.92
C ILE A 455 -23.98 8.74 16.20
N LEU A 456 -24.01 8.60 14.88
CA LEU A 456 -22.84 8.74 14.01
C LEU A 456 -22.91 10.09 13.31
N ILE A 457 -21.85 10.89 13.45
CA ILE A 457 -21.74 12.24 12.89
C ILE A 457 -20.64 12.23 11.81
N ASP A 458 -21.06 12.44 10.57
CA ASP A 458 -20.16 12.65 9.43
C ASP A 458 -19.78 14.12 9.33
N LEU A 459 -18.48 14.42 9.40
CA LEU A 459 -17.96 15.79 9.34
C LEU A 459 -17.60 16.24 7.92
N ASP A 460 -17.51 15.34 6.95
CA ASP A 460 -16.96 15.61 5.63
C ASP A 460 -18.03 15.72 4.53
N SER A 461 -19.16 15.02 4.67
CA SER A 461 -20.22 14.94 3.66
C SER A 461 -19.69 14.55 2.27
N ILE A 462 -20.13 15.25 1.21
CA ILE A 462 -19.74 14.95 -0.18
C ILE A 462 -18.26 15.22 -0.51
N THR A 463 -17.47 15.65 0.44
CA THR A 463 -16.01 15.79 0.25
C THR A 463 -15.23 14.49 0.53
N SER A 464 -15.91 13.46 1.09
CA SER A 464 -15.36 12.15 1.37
C SER A 464 -16.22 11.03 0.78
N ASP A 465 -15.76 10.43 -0.30
CA ASP A 465 -16.39 9.28 -0.93
C ASP A 465 -16.50 8.08 0.02
N LEU A 466 -15.45 7.78 0.78
CA LEU A 466 -15.43 6.72 1.78
C LEU A 466 -16.40 7.03 2.93
N GLY A 467 -16.44 8.28 3.43
CA GLY A 467 -17.40 8.72 4.44
C GLY A 467 -18.83 8.49 3.99
N CYS A 468 -19.17 8.96 2.78
CA CYS A 468 -20.49 8.74 2.17
C CYS A 468 -20.82 7.24 2.04
N ALA A 469 -19.87 6.39 1.61
CA ALA A 469 -20.10 4.96 1.47
C ALA A 469 -20.38 4.29 2.83
N VAL A 470 -19.66 4.66 3.89
CA VAL A 470 -19.92 4.17 5.26
C VAL A 470 -21.31 4.61 5.76
N MET A 471 -21.64 5.89 5.58
CA MET A 471 -22.94 6.44 5.98
C MET A 471 -24.12 5.79 5.22
N ALA A 472 -23.90 5.45 3.93
CA ALA A 472 -24.91 4.76 3.11
C ALA A 472 -25.29 3.37 3.66
N LEU A 473 -24.39 2.69 4.38
CA LEU A 473 -24.65 1.38 5.00
C LEU A 473 -25.49 1.44 6.27
N LYS A 474 -25.72 2.61 6.82
CA LYS A 474 -26.51 2.83 8.06
C LYS A 474 -26.02 2.00 9.26
N PRO A 475 -24.73 2.08 9.68
CA PRO A 475 -24.21 1.30 10.81
C PRO A 475 -24.70 1.79 12.19
N ALA A 476 -25.26 2.98 12.29
CA ALA A 476 -25.78 3.56 13.53
C ALA A 476 -27.27 3.92 13.41
N PRO A 477 -28.04 3.89 14.53
CA PRO A 477 -29.46 4.21 14.54
C PRO A 477 -29.76 5.63 14.05
N ILE A 478 -28.98 6.60 14.50
CA ILE A 478 -29.08 8.00 14.11
C ILE A 478 -27.81 8.40 13.38
N GLN A 479 -27.98 8.99 12.20
CA GLN A 479 -26.87 9.49 11.40
C GLN A 479 -27.07 10.96 11.07
N VAL A 480 -26.00 11.73 11.26
CA VAL A 480 -26.02 13.18 11.14
C VAL A 480 -24.87 13.59 10.20
N SER A 481 -25.13 14.53 9.30
CA SER A 481 -24.08 15.24 8.55
C SER A 481 -23.90 16.63 9.14
N TRP A 482 -22.67 17.00 9.46
CA TRP A 482 -22.33 18.28 10.09
C TRP A 482 -20.99 18.81 9.58
N LEU A 483 -20.87 20.12 9.36
CA LEU A 483 -19.68 20.86 8.89
C LEU A 483 -19.23 20.59 7.45
N GLY A 484 -19.48 19.43 6.87
CA GLY A 484 -19.11 19.11 5.49
C GLY A 484 -19.77 20.03 4.47
N CYS A 485 -19.17 20.14 3.29
CA CYS A 485 -19.73 20.94 2.20
C CYS A 485 -21.03 20.31 1.71
N ASP A 486 -22.14 21.02 1.96
CA ASP A 486 -23.51 20.66 1.63
C ASP A 486 -23.96 19.27 2.16
N ALA A 487 -25.25 19.02 2.20
CA ALA A 487 -25.78 17.72 2.61
C ALA A 487 -25.50 16.66 1.53
N SER A 488 -25.11 15.44 1.93
CA SER A 488 -24.77 14.37 1.01
C SER A 488 -25.90 13.89 0.10
N GLY A 489 -27.16 14.09 0.53
CA GLY A 489 -28.33 13.57 -0.17
C GLY A 489 -28.60 12.08 0.06
N LEU A 490 -27.82 11.43 0.92
CA LEU A 490 -27.99 10.02 1.25
C LEU A 490 -29.32 9.79 2.00
N PRO A 491 -30.16 8.84 1.56
CA PRO A 491 -31.42 8.50 2.27
C PRO A 491 -31.21 7.98 3.69
N THR A 492 -30.01 7.56 4.05
CA THR A 492 -29.64 7.04 5.37
C THR A 492 -29.25 8.11 6.38
N ILE A 493 -29.12 9.36 5.97
CA ILE A 493 -28.87 10.50 6.88
C ILE A 493 -30.19 10.98 7.45
N ASP A 494 -30.29 11.03 8.77
CA ASP A 494 -31.52 11.44 9.47
C ASP A 494 -31.56 12.96 9.69
N TYR A 495 -30.41 13.59 9.91
CA TYR A 495 -30.31 15.02 10.20
C TYR A 495 -29.10 15.66 9.50
N PHE A 496 -29.29 16.91 9.08
CA PHE A 496 -28.24 17.83 8.63
C PHE A 496 -28.23 19.03 9.57
N ILE A 497 -27.05 19.37 10.12
CA ILE A 497 -26.87 20.45 11.12
C ILE A 497 -25.92 21.50 10.56
#